data_058ebaea673cdb14a2865c8fcdaaf13a
#
_entry.id   058ebaea673cdb14a2865c8fcdaaf13a
#
_cell.length_a   1.000
_cell.length_b   1.000
_cell.length_c   1.000
_cell.angle_alpha   90.00
_cell.angle_beta   90.00
_cell.angle_gamma   90.00
#
_symmetry.space_group_name_H-M   'P 1'
#
loop_
_entity.id
_entity.type
_entity.pdbx_description
1 polymer ?
#
loop_
_entity_poly.entity_id
_entity_poly.type
_entity_poly.pdbx_seq_one_letter_code
_entity_poly.pdbx_strand_id
1 'polypeptide(L)'
;MTIAEASKKYEITADTLRYYEKIGLLPNVHRKTNGIRDYNEEDCRWIEFIKCMRDAGIEIEALIKYVTLFYQGDETREARRQILAEQREKLFIKMSKIEKSLERLNYK
;
A
#
# COMPACT_ATOMS: atom_id res chain seq x y z
N MET A 1 -13.83 -11.79 5.04
CA MET A 1 -13.97 -10.60 5.91
C MET A 1 -14.76 -9.54 5.18
N THR A 2 -15.72 -8.93 5.85
CA THR A 2 -16.52 -7.83 5.27
C THR A 2 -15.70 -6.55 5.19
N ILE A 3 -16.20 -5.58 4.41
CA ILE A 3 -15.54 -4.27 4.32
C ILE A 3 -15.52 -3.56 5.68
N ALA A 4 -16.57 -3.72 6.48
CA ALA A 4 -16.63 -3.14 7.83
C ALA A 4 -15.55 -3.76 8.75
N GLU A 5 -15.40 -5.08 8.69
CA GLU A 5 -14.37 -5.79 9.45
C GLU A 5 -12.96 -5.38 9.03
N ALA A 6 -12.72 -5.30 7.72
CA ALA A 6 -11.42 -4.89 7.17
C ALA A 6 -11.10 -3.43 7.56
N SER A 7 -12.08 -2.55 7.46
CA SER A 7 -11.96 -1.15 7.85
C SER A 7 -11.53 -1.02 9.31
N LYS A 8 -12.18 -1.75 10.19
CA LYS A 8 -11.86 -1.73 11.63
C LYS A 8 -10.48 -2.31 11.91
N LYS A 9 -10.16 -3.46 11.31
CA LYS A 9 -8.89 -4.15 11.57
C LYS A 9 -7.68 -3.35 11.11
N TYR A 10 -7.76 -2.73 9.94
CA TYR A 10 -6.62 -2.03 9.34
C TYR A 10 -6.67 -0.52 9.51
N GLU A 11 -7.67 -0.02 10.21
CA GLU A 11 -7.83 1.41 10.48
C GLU A 11 -7.83 2.24 9.19
N ILE A 12 -8.57 1.74 8.18
CA ILE A 12 -8.79 2.42 6.91
C ILE A 12 -10.31 2.53 6.72
N THR A 13 -10.81 3.72 6.35
CA THR A 13 -12.25 3.87 6.15
C THR A 13 -12.75 2.98 5.02
N ALA A 14 -14.01 2.56 5.10
CA ALA A 14 -14.65 1.77 4.05
C ALA A 14 -14.61 2.52 2.71
N ASP A 15 -14.80 3.84 2.72
CA ASP A 15 -14.73 4.67 1.52
C ASP A 15 -13.34 4.63 0.90
N THR A 16 -12.29 4.67 1.71
CA THR A 16 -10.91 4.56 1.22
C THR A 16 -10.65 3.19 0.60
N LEU A 17 -11.16 2.11 1.20
CA LEU A 17 -11.03 0.76 0.63
C LEU A 17 -11.73 0.66 -0.73
N ARG A 18 -12.93 1.23 -0.85
CA ARG A 18 -13.65 1.28 -2.14
C ARG A 18 -12.89 2.11 -3.17
N TYR A 19 -12.31 3.22 -2.75
CA TYR A 19 -11.51 4.08 -3.61
C TYR A 19 -10.27 3.34 -4.11
N TYR A 20 -9.56 2.61 -3.24
CA TYR A 20 -8.39 1.83 -3.63
C TYR A 20 -8.73 0.77 -4.68
N GLU A 21 -9.89 0.15 -4.56
CA GLU A 21 -10.36 -0.79 -5.57
C GLU A 21 -10.62 -0.08 -6.89
N LYS A 22 -11.27 1.08 -6.85
CA LYS A 22 -11.62 1.87 -8.04
C LYS A 22 -10.39 2.32 -8.82
N ILE A 23 -9.33 2.76 -8.14
CA ILE A 23 -8.12 3.29 -8.80
C ILE A 23 -7.11 2.20 -9.18
N GLY A 24 -7.42 0.94 -8.93
CA GLY A 24 -6.55 -0.17 -9.31
C GLY A 24 -5.48 -0.56 -8.29
N LEU A 25 -5.57 -0.03 -7.08
CA LEU A 25 -4.63 -0.39 -6.01
C LEU A 25 -5.00 -1.73 -5.37
N LEU A 26 -6.29 -2.08 -5.37
CA LEU A 26 -6.83 -3.37 -4.96
C LEU A 26 -7.67 -3.96 -6.10
N PRO A 27 -7.05 -4.39 -7.22
CA PRO A 27 -7.80 -4.71 -8.43
C PRO A 27 -8.61 -6.00 -8.38
N ASN A 28 -8.24 -6.93 -7.51
CA ASN A 28 -8.83 -8.28 -7.48
C ASN A 28 -9.47 -8.62 -6.13
N VAL A 29 -10.19 -7.68 -5.54
CA VAL A 29 -10.92 -7.93 -4.29
C VAL A 29 -11.91 -9.07 -4.50
N HIS A 30 -11.81 -10.10 -3.65
CA HIS A 30 -12.70 -11.25 -3.69
C HIS A 30 -14.14 -10.83 -3.36
N ARG A 31 -15.11 -11.49 -4.02
CA ARG A 31 -16.54 -11.25 -3.79
C ARG A 31 -17.27 -12.57 -3.60
N LYS A 32 -18.29 -12.52 -2.78
CA LYS A 32 -19.23 -13.65 -2.62
C LYS A 32 -20.06 -13.79 -3.89
N THR A 33 -20.78 -14.92 -4.01
CA THR A 33 -21.64 -15.20 -5.16
C THR A 33 -22.71 -14.12 -5.38
N ASN A 34 -23.12 -13.43 -4.29
CA ASN A 34 -24.10 -12.33 -4.35
C ASN A 34 -23.48 -10.97 -4.71
N GLY A 35 -22.19 -10.92 -5.04
CA GLY A 35 -21.50 -9.71 -5.44
C GLY A 35 -20.95 -8.86 -4.30
N ILE A 36 -21.20 -9.21 -3.06
CA ILE A 36 -20.71 -8.48 -1.89
C ILE A 36 -19.21 -8.75 -1.68
N ARG A 37 -18.42 -7.72 -1.40
CA ARG A 37 -17.00 -7.85 -1.12
C ARG A 37 -16.74 -8.78 0.05
N ASP A 38 -15.77 -9.68 -0.15
CA ASP A 38 -15.36 -10.61 0.88
C ASP A 38 -13.84 -10.71 0.86
N TYR A 39 -13.19 -9.84 1.63
CA TYR A 39 -11.73 -9.73 1.65
C TYR A 39 -11.12 -11.04 2.14
N ASN A 40 -10.40 -11.72 1.26
CA ASN A 40 -9.70 -12.95 1.59
C ASN A 40 -8.31 -12.65 2.14
N GLU A 41 -7.55 -13.71 2.43
CA GLU A 41 -6.22 -13.57 3.02
C GLU A 41 -5.25 -12.80 2.13
N GLU A 42 -5.30 -13.03 0.82
CA GLU A 42 -4.47 -12.30 -0.15
C GLU A 42 -4.85 -10.81 -0.18
N ASP A 43 -6.14 -10.50 -0.21
CA ASP A 43 -6.62 -9.12 -0.15
C ASP A 43 -6.12 -8.41 1.11
N CYS A 44 -6.17 -9.11 2.24
CA CYS A 44 -5.72 -8.55 3.51
C CYS A 44 -4.22 -8.29 3.51
N ARG A 45 -3.40 -9.15 2.90
CA ARG A 45 -1.96 -8.92 2.78
C ARG A 45 -1.68 -7.67 1.94
N TRP A 46 -2.43 -7.46 0.86
CA TRP A 46 -2.31 -6.24 0.07
C TRP A 46 -2.70 -5.00 0.86
N ILE A 47 -3.78 -5.06 1.62
CA ILE A 47 -4.23 -3.94 2.46
C ILE A 47 -3.15 -3.58 3.48
N GLU A 48 -2.55 -4.56 4.16
CA GLU A 48 -1.47 -4.33 5.12
C GLU A 48 -0.27 -3.65 4.46
N PHE A 49 0.14 -4.15 3.30
CA PHE A 49 1.26 -3.58 2.55
C PHE A 49 0.98 -2.13 2.16
N ILE A 50 -0.19 -1.87 1.59
CA ILE A 50 -0.59 -0.52 1.15
C ILE A 50 -0.66 0.42 2.34
N LYS A 51 -1.27 0.01 3.44
CA LYS A 51 -1.37 0.80 4.66
C LYS A 51 0.01 1.20 5.15
N CYS A 52 0.92 0.24 5.27
CA CYS A 52 2.29 0.47 5.71
C CYS A 52 3.02 1.47 4.80
N MET A 53 2.91 1.28 3.49
CA MET A 53 3.58 2.14 2.52
C MET A 53 2.99 3.55 2.50
N ARG A 54 1.68 3.67 2.59
CA ARG A 54 1.02 4.97 2.65
C ARG A 54 1.36 5.73 3.93
N ASP A 55 1.42 5.03 5.05
CA ASP A 55 1.82 5.65 6.33
C ASP A 55 3.26 6.17 6.26
N ALA A 56 4.12 5.51 5.50
CA ALA A 56 5.50 5.97 5.26
C ALA A 56 5.58 7.10 4.23
N GLY A 57 4.46 7.46 3.59
CA GLY A 57 4.42 8.55 2.61
C GLY A 57 4.76 8.16 1.18
N ILE A 58 4.71 6.87 0.86
CA ILE A 58 4.95 6.42 -0.51
C ILE A 58 3.77 6.83 -1.40
N GLU A 59 4.08 7.35 -2.58
CA GLU A 59 3.10 7.86 -3.53
C GLU A 59 2.16 6.78 -4.04
N ILE A 60 0.86 7.10 -4.14
CA ILE A 60 -0.16 6.18 -4.64
C ILE A 60 0.20 5.69 -6.05
N GLU A 61 0.69 6.56 -6.90
CA GLU A 61 1.05 6.23 -8.29
C GLU A 61 2.10 5.11 -8.35
N ALA A 62 3.10 5.15 -7.48
CA ALA A 62 4.12 4.11 -7.41
C ALA A 62 3.53 2.77 -6.98
N LEU A 63 2.61 2.80 -6.03
CA LEU A 63 1.93 1.58 -5.54
C LEU A 63 1.02 0.98 -6.60
N ILE A 64 0.26 1.81 -7.33
CA ILE A 64 -0.59 1.34 -8.43
C ILE A 64 0.26 0.67 -9.50
N LYS A 65 1.37 1.28 -9.89
CA LYS A 65 2.29 0.74 -10.88
C LYS A 65 2.84 -0.61 -10.42
N TYR A 66 3.25 -0.72 -9.16
CA TYR A 66 3.76 -1.97 -8.58
C TYR A 66 2.70 -3.08 -8.64
N VAL A 67 1.48 -2.79 -8.18
CA VAL A 67 0.38 -3.77 -8.18
C VAL A 67 0.04 -4.20 -9.61
N THR A 68 -0.06 -3.25 -10.54
CA THR A 68 -0.35 -3.53 -11.94
C THR A 68 0.68 -4.48 -12.53
N LEU A 69 1.97 -4.22 -12.29
CA LEU A 69 3.05 -5.07 -12.77
C LEU A 69 3.01 -6.46 -12.12
N PHE A 70 2.70 -6.51 -10.83
CA PHE A 70 2.60 -7.78 -10.10
C PHE A 70 1.60 -8.73 -10.78
N TYR A 71 0.43 -8.21 -11.17
CA TYR A 71 -0.59 -9.03 -11.84
C TYR A 71 -0.31 -9.31 -13.31
N GLN A 72 0.70 -8.68 -13.90
CA GLN A 72 1.16 -9.02 -15.25
C GLN A 72 2.06 -10.25 -15.28
N GLY A 73 2.62 -10.66 -14.14
CA GLY A 73 3.35 -11.91 -14.01
C GLY A 73 4.85 -11.76 -13.75
N ASP A 74 5.55 -12.88 -13.79
CA ASP A 74 6.94 -12.98 -13.38
C ASP A 74 7.92 -12.20 -14.26
N GLU A 75 7.56 -11.96 -15.53
CA GLU A 75 8.40 -11.16 -16.44
C GLU A 75 8.55 -9.70 -15.98
N THR A 76 7.72 -9.24 -15.03
CA THR A 76 7.79 -7.88 -14.48
C THR A 76 8.65 -7.79 -13.22
N ARG A 77 9.26 -8.89 -12.78
CA ARG A 77 10.00 -8.95 -11.50
C ARG A 77 11.07 -7.87 -11.38
N GLU A 78 11.89 -7.66 -12.43
CA GLU A 78 12.92 -6.65 -12.39
C GLU A 78 12.35 -5.23 -12.35
N ALA A 79 11.30 -4.96 -13.12
CA ALA A 79 10.63 -3.65 -13.09
C ALA A 79 10.04 -3.37 -11.71
N ARG A 80 9.44 -4.38 -11.07
CA ARG A 80 8.91 -4.25 -9.70
C ARG A 80 10.01 -4.00 -8.69
N ARG A 81 11.13 -4.69 -8.82
CA ARG A 81 12.30 -4.50 -7.95
C ARG A 81 12.81 -3.06 -8.03
N GLN A 82 12.86 -2.50 -9.24
CA GLN A 82 13.30 -1.12 -9.45
C GLN A 82 12.38 -0.11 -8.74
N ILE A 83 11.06 -0.32 -8.82
CA ILE A 83 10.10 0.55 -8.14
C ILE A 83 10.36 0.53 -6.63
N LEU A 84 10.49 -0.66 -6.05
CA LEU A 84 10.74 -0.80 -4.61
C LEU A 84 12.08 -0.17 -4.22
N ALA A 85 13.13 -0.34 -5.03
CA ALA A 85 14.44 0.23 -4.76
C ALA A 85 14.41 1.76 -4.79
N GLU A 86 13.70 2.37 -5.74
CA GLU A 86 13.55 3.82 -5.82
C GLU A 86 12.80 4.37 -4.61
N GLN A 87 11.71 3.72 -4.20
CA GLN A 87 10.94 4.14 -3.03
C GLN A 87 11.75 3.98 -1.75
N ARG A 88 12.52 2.90 -1.65
CA ARG A 88 13.43 2.67 -0.52
C ARG A 88 14.44 3.79 -0.39
N GLU A 89 15.04 4.22 -1.49
CA GLU A 89 16.00 5.33 -1.51
C GLU A 89 15.36 6.63 -1.02
N LYS A 90 14.17 6.94 -1.51
CA LYS A 90 13.42 8.12 -1.07
C LYS A 90 13.13 8.08 0.45
N LEU A 91 12.80 6.91 0.98
CA LEU A 91 12.56 6.75 2.43
C LEU A 91 13.83 6.94 3.24
N PHE A 92 14.98 6.46 2.75
CA PHE A 92 16.27 6.69 3.41
C PHE A 92 16.58 8.17 3.51
N ILE A 93 16.35 8.93 2.44
CA ILE A 93 16.57 10.38 2.42
C ILE A 93 15.67 11.06 3.44
N LYS A 94 14.38 10.69 3.50
CA LYS A 94 13.44 11.22 4.49
C LYS A 94 13.87 10.91 5.91
N MET A 95 14.28 9.67 6.16
CA MET A 95 14.73 9.23 7.47
C MET A 95 15.94 10.03 7.94
N SER A 96 16.93 10.24 7.06
CA SER A 96 18.10 11.06 7.35
C SER A 96 17.71 12.49 7.74
N LYS A 97 16.79 13.08 7.02
CA LYS A 97 16.31 14.45 7.30
C LYS A 97 15.62 14.52 8.66
N ILE A 98 14.80 13.52 8.98
CA ILE A 98 14.09 13.44 10.26
C ILE A 98 15.09 13.27 11.41
N GLU A 99 16.11 12.43 11.24
CA GLU A 99 17.15 12.24 12.23
C GLU A 99 17.89 13.54 12.55
N LYS A 100 18.22 14.30 11.52
CA LYS A 100 18.87 15.62 11.70
C LYS A 100 17.98 16.61 12.43
N SER A 101 16.68 16.58 12.15
CA SER A 101 15.71 17.42 12.85
C SER A 101 15.61 17.04 14.32
N LEU A 102 15.61 15.75 14.64
CA LEU A 102 15.60 15.26 16.02
C LEU A 102 16.86 15.68 16.77
N GLU A 103 18.03 15.59 16.13
CA GLU A 103 19.29 16.06 16.72
C GLU A 103 19.21 17.53 17.11
N ARG A 104 18.68 18.36 16.20
CA ARG A 104 18.52 19.80 16.45
C ARG A 104 17.59 20.07 17.62
N LEU A 105 16.47 19.35 17.68
CA LEU A 105 15.51 19.50 18.78
C LEU A 105 16.12 19.06 20.12
N ASN A 106 16.87 17.98 20.11
CA ASN A 106 17.52 17.48 21.32
C ASN A 106 18.65 18.40 21.80
N TYR A 107 19.26 19.12 20.90
CA TYR A 107 20.36 20.05 21.21
C TYR A 107 19.88 21.35 21.86
N LYS A 108 18.64 21.73 21.60
CA LYS A 108 18.03 22.94 22.17
C LYS A 108 17.50 22.69 23.58
#